data_98fab1cceca145d37b47ea1a81555a98
#
_entry.id   98fab1cceca145d37b47ea1a81555a98
#
_cell.length_a   1.000
_cell.length_b   1.000
_cell.length_c   1.000
_cell.angle_alpha   90.00
_cell.angle_beta   90.00
_cell.angle_gamma   90.00
#
_symmetry.space_group_name_H-M   'P 1'
#
loop_
_entity.id
_entity.type
_entity.pdbx_description
1 polymer ?
#
loop_
_entity_poly.entity_id
_entity_poly.type
_entity_poly.pdbx_seq_one_letter_code
_entity_poly.pdbx_strand_id
1 'polypeptide(L)'
;MARICHGFGMTVLAYDQYRNPALDGIVRYVELDELLRTADLISLHCPLTAETHHIINADTIKMIRDNAILVNTSRGGLIDTNALIDALRARKFAGVGLDVYEDEDGQVFEDFSDDVLQNEVVPILMSFPNVVVTSHQAFFTRTALQSIAITTMENARAFARGEKLVNEVKG
;
A
#
# COMPACT_ATOMS: atom_id res chain seq x y z
N MET A 1 -10.17 -5.77 -4.24
CA MET A 1 -10.79 -4.58 -3.60
C MET A 1 -12.04 -4.10 -4.36
N ALA A 2 -11.99 -3.71 -5.62
CA ALA A 2 -13.13 -3.14 -6.36
C ALA A 2 -14.45 -3.94 -6.23
N ARG A 3 -14.41 -5.26 -6.47
CA ARG A 3 -15.61 -6.12 -6.32
C ARG A 3 -16.15 -6.15 -4.88
N ILE A 4 -15.28 -6.08 -3.88
CA ILE A 4 -15.67 -6.06 -2.47
C ILE A 4 -16.41 -4.76 -2.16
N CYS A 5 -15.82 -3.62 -2.53
CA CYS A 5 -16.44 -2.30 -2.32
C CYS A 5 -17.78 -2.18 -3.06
N HIS A 6 -17.84 -2.65 -4.31
CA HIS A 6 -19.08 -2.69 -5.08
C HIS A 6 -20.15 -3.55 -4.40
N GLY A 7 -19.75 -4.73 -3.83
CA GLY A 7 -20.65 -5.60 -3.09
C GLY A 7 -21.22 -4.97 -1.82
N PHE A 8 -20.52 -3.99 -1.24
CA PHE A 8 -21.02 -3.16 -0.13
C PHE A 8 -21.89 -1.98 -0.61
N GLY A 9 -22.17 -1.87 -1.89
CA GLY A 9 -22.98 -0.79 -2.45
C GLY A 9 -22.23 0.54 -2.64
N MET A 10 -20.89 0.53 -2.57
CA MET A 10 -20.09 1.72 -2.80
C MET A 10 -20.00 2.04 -4.30
N THR A 11 -19.98 3.33 -4.64
CA THR A 11 -19.56 3.77 -5.98
C THR A 11 -18.05 3.65 -6.08
N VAL A 12 -17.56 2.83 -6.99
CA VAL A 12 -16.12 2.56 -7.13
C VAL A 12 -15.55 3.38 -8.29
N LEU A 13 -14.63 4.28 -7.99
CA LEU A 13 -13.80 4.98 -8.95
C LEU A 13 -12.45 4.28 -9.06
N ALA A 14 -11.88 4.23 -10.24
CA ALA A 14 -10.53 3.70 -10.45
C ALA A 14 -9.70 4.64 -11.31
N TYR A 15 -8.46 4.80 -10.95
CA TYR A 15 -7.39 5.38 -11.76
C TYR A 15 -6.35 4.31 -12.00
N ASP A 16 -6.06 4.00 -13.25
CA ASP A 16 -5.06 3.03 -13.67
C ASP A 16 -4.61 3.36 -15.10
N GLN A 17 -3.35 3.11 -15.41
CA GLN A 17 -2.84 3.21 -16.79
C GLN A 17 -3.52 2.20 -17.73
N TYR A 18 -3.93 1.05 -17.19
CA TYR A 18 -4.53 -0.05 -17.94
C TYR A 18 -5.94 -0.35 -17.43
N ARG A 19 -6.94 -0.23 -18.31
CA ARG A 19 -8.31 -0.64 -17.98
C ARG A 19 -8.40 -2.16 -17.97
N ASN A 20 -9.02 -2.70 -16.93
CA ASN A 20 -9.31 -4.13 -16.83
C ASN A 20 -10.76 -4.39 -17.23
N PRO A 21 -11.02 -5.05 -18.39
CA PRO A 21 -12.39 -5.31 -18.86
C PRO A 21 -13.21 -6.17 -17.89
N ALA A 22 -12.55 -6.98 -17.03
CA ALA A 22 -13.24 -7.78 -16.03
C ALA A 22 -13.90 -6.93 -14.91
N LEU A 23 -13.67 -5.63 -14.91
CA LEU A 23 -14.26 -4.67 -13.96
C LEU A 23 -15.31 -3.75 -14.63
N ASP A 24 -15.65 -4.00 -15.89
CA ASP A 24 -16.70 -3.24 -16.58
C ASP A 24 -18.04 -3.37 -15.83
N GLY A 25 -18.72 -2.25 -15.65
CA GLY A 25 -19.95 -2.18 -14.84
C GLY A 25 -19.75 -2.23 -13.32
N ILE A 26 -18.51 -2.45 -12.83
CA ILE A 26 -18.16 -2.46 -11.41
C ILE A 26 -17.45 -1.16 -11.02
N VAL A 27 -16.54 -0.67 -11.86
CA VAL A 27 -15.79 0.56 -11.63
C VAL A 27 -16.05 1.58 -12.72
N ARG A 28 -15.97 2.85 -12.37
CA ARG A 28 -15.86 3.96 -13.30
C ARG A 28 -14.42 4.45 -13.31
N TYR A 29 -13.75 4.30 -14.45
CA TYR A 29 -12.39 4.83 -14.63
C TYR A 29 -12.43 6.34 -14.80
N VAL A 30 -11.58 7.03 -14.04
CA VAL A 30 -11.51 8.50 -14.02
C VAL A 30 -10.04 8.93 -13.97
N GLU A 31 -9.78 10.21 -14.22
CA GLU A 31 -8.48 10.81 -14.00
C GLU A 31 -8.15 10.93 -12.50
N LEU A 32 -6.87 10.97 -12.15
CA LEU A 32 -6.41 11.02 -10.75
C LEU A 32 -7.03 12.20 -9.99
N ASP A 33 -7.04 13.37 -10.58
CA ASP A 33 -7.59 14.59 -9.98
C ASP A 33 -9.08 14.42 -9.61
N GLU A 34 -9.87 13.80 -10.49
CA GLU A 34 -11.28 13.55 -10.23
C GLU A 34 -11.43 12.56 -9.07
N LEU A 35 -10.64 11.48 -9.05
CA LEU A 35 -10.65 10.51 -7.98
C LEU A 35 -10.34 11.18 -6.63
N LEU A 36 -9.25 11.93 -6.55
CA LEU A 36 -8.81 12.60 -5.32
C LEU A 36 -9.86 13.58 -4.79
N ARG A 37 -10.52 14.34 -5.68
CA ARG A 37 -11.53 15.33 -5.28
C ARG A 37 -12.87 14.74 -4.89
N THR A 38 -13.17 13.50 -5.25
CA THR A 38 -14.50 12.92 -5.08
C THR A 38 -14.57 11.74 -4.13
N ALA A 39 -13.47 10.98 -3.97
CA ALA A 39 -13.48 9.78 -3.16
C ALA A 39 -13.56 10.08 -1.66
N ASP A 40 -14.43 9.34 -0.96
CA ASP A 40 -14.50 9.33 0.51
C ASP A 40 -13.50 8.36 1.12
N LEU A 41 -13.09 7.34 0.34
CA LEU A 41 -12.04 6.38 0.70
C LEU A 41 -11.12 6.18 -0.49
N ILE A 42 -9.82 6.35 -0.27
CA ILE A 42 -8.75 6.13 -1.26
C ILE A 42 -7.92 4.94 -0.80
N SER A 43 -7.74 3.96 -1.68
CA SER A 43 -6.91 2.78 -1.41
C SER A 43 -5.89 2.62 -2.53
N LEU A 44 -4.60 2.59 -2.15
CA LEU A 44 -3.48 2.49 -3.08
C LEU A 44 -3.16 1.03 -3.38
N HIS A 45 -3.07 0.67 -4.68
CA HIS A 45 -2.77 -0.67 -5.17
C HIS A 45 -1.79 -0.67 -6.35
N CYS A 46 -1.32 0.50 -6.78
CA CYS A 46 -0.34 0.62 -7.86
C CYS A 46 1.06 0.19 -7.40
N PRO A 47 1.93 -0.29 -8.30
CA PRO A 47 3.34 -0.52 -8.00
C PRO A 47 4.05 0.81 -7.75
N LEU A 48 5.18 0.76 -7.04
CA LEU A 48 6.08 1.91 -6.91
C LEU A 48 6.97 1.98 -8.16
N THR A 49 6.83 3.05 -8.91
CA THR A 49 7.63 3.40 -10.09
C THR A 49 8.05 4.86 -10.01
N ALA A 50 8.87 5.35 -10.94
CA ALA A 50 9.23 6.76 -10.99
C ALA A 50 7.98 7.68 -11.11
N GLU A 51 6.94 7.22 -11.83
CA GLU A 51 5.72 7.99 -12.05
C GLU A 51 4.76 7.94 -10.86
N THR A 52 4.80 6.88 -10.05
CA THR A 52 3.91 6.71 -8.88
C THR A 52 4.59 7.08 -7.57
N HIS A 53 5.90 7.32 -7.57
CA HIS A 53 6.60 7.81 -6.38
C HIS A 53 5.97 9.11 -5.91
N HIS A 54 5.58 9.16 -4.65
CA HIS A 54 4.87 10.27 -4.04
C HIS A 54 3.62 10.72 -4.83
N ILE A 55 2.86 9.76 -5.39
CA ILE A 55 1.57 10.06 -6.02
C ILE A 55 0.62 10.75 -5.01
N ILE A 56 0.78 10.46 -3.72
CA ILE A 56 0.17 11.19 -2.61
C ILE A 56 1.26 12.07 -1.97
N ASN A 57 1.21 13.36 -2.25
CA ASN A 57 2.15 14.39 -1.81
C ASN A 57 1.40 15.63 -1.31
N ALA A 58 2.14 16.67 -0.92
CA ALA A 58 1.55 17.89 -0.38
C ALA A 58 0.52 18.56 -1.31
N ASP A 59 0.68 18.47 -2.63
CA ASP A 59 -0.24 19.09 -3.58
C ASP A 59 -1.46 18.19 -3.85
N THR A 60 -1.26 16.90 -4.02
CA THR A 60 -2.36 15.94 -4.20
C THR A 60 -3.21 15.80 -2.93
N ILE A 61 -2.62 15.87 -1.74
CA ILE A 61 -3.35 15.90 -0.47
C ILE A 61 -4.31 17.09 -0.37
N LYS A 62 -3.93 18.27 -0.89
CA LYS A 62 -4.83 19.43 -0.92
C LYS A 62 -6.10 19.17 -1.76
N MET A 63 -5.99 18.34 -2.79
CA MET A 63 -7.12 17.98 -3.64
C MET A 63 -8.06 16.96 -2.99
N ILE A 64 -7.54 16.12 -2.11
CA ILE A 64 -8.35 15.13 -1.40
C ILE A 64 -9.41 15.83 -0.56
N ARG A 65 -10.61 15.26 -0.51
CA ARG A 65 -11.71 15.76 0.33
C ARG A 65 -11.33 15.75 1.81
N ASP A 66 -11.81 16.74 2.55
CA ASP A 66 -11.68 16.73 4.00
C ASP A 66 -12.47 15.53 4.57
N ASN A 67 -11.93 14.93 5.62
CA ASN A 67 -12.45 13.72 6.25
C ASN A 67 -12.47 12.47 5.35
N ALA A 68 -11.71 12.42 4.27
CA ALA A 68 -11.49 11.18 3.54
C ALA A 68 -10.69 10.16 4.36
N ILE A 69 -10.83 8.89 4.02
CA ILE A 69 -9.99 7.80 4.55
C ILE A 69 -8.94 7.46 3.49
N LEU A 70 -7.67 7.34 3.92
CA LEU A 70 -6.56 6.93 3.07
C LEU A 70 -5.99 5.59 3.55
N VAL A 71 -5.83 4.62 2.62
CA VAL A 71 -5.27 3.30 2.93
C VAL A 71 -4.14 2.97 1.97
N ASN A 72 -2.99 2.57 2.51
CA ASN A 72 -1.85 2.09 1.74
C ASN A 72 -1.40 0.70 2.23
N THR A 73 -1.64 -0.31 1.40
CA THR A 73 -1.15 -1.69 1.59
C THR A 73 -0.29 -2.14 0.41
N SER A 74 0.29 -1.18 -0.32
CA SER A 74 1.10 -1.45 -1.51
C SER A 74 2.59 -1.19 -1.27
N ARG A 75 3.04 0.06 -1.36
CA ARG A 75 4.44 0.45 -1.13
C ARG A 75 4.48 1.80 -0.41
N GLY A 76 5.41 1.93 0.54
CA GLY A 76 5.57 3.14 1.36
C GLY A 76 5.80 4.39 0.54
N GLY A 77 6.75 4.35 -0.40
CA GLY A 77 7.11 5.49 -1.25
C GLY A 77 6.01 6.00 -2.22
N LEU A 78 4.79 5.44 -2.19
CA LEU A 78 3.63 6.04 -2.86
C LEU A 78 3.11 7.28 -2.13
N ILE A 79 3.44 7.44 -0.86
CA ILE A 79 3.03 8.58 -0.01
C ILE A 79 4.26 9.31 0.49
N ASP A 80 4.33 10.61 0.27
CA ASP A 80 5.27 11.48 0.97
C ASP A 80 4.88 11.51 2.45
N THR A 81 5.70 10.90 3.28
CA THR A 81 5.43 10.72 4.71
C THR A 81 5.37 12.04 5.46
N ASN A 82 6.22 13.01 5.10
CA ASN A 82 6.21 14.32 5.74
C ASN A 82 4.94 15.09 5.41
N ALA A 83 4.51 15.08 4.15
CA ALA A 83 3.26 15.67 3.73
C ALA A 83 2.04 15.03 4.41
N LEU A 84 2.07 13.70 4.61
CA LEU A 84 1.02 12.98 5.33
C LEU A 84 0.97 13.40 6.80
N ILE A 85 2.11 13.48 7.49
CA ILE A 85 2.18 13.90 8.90
C ILE A 85 1.63 15.32 9.07
N ASP A 86 1.99 16.25 8.17
CA ASP A 86 1.46 17.61 8.23
C ASP A 86 -0.05 17.65 7.98
N ALA A 87 -0.57 16.85 7.07
CA ALA A 87 -2.00 16.71 6.83
C ALA A 87 -2.75 16.10 8.05
N LEU A 88 -2.15 15.12 8.73
CA LEU A 88 -2.70 14.53 9.96
C LEU A 88 -2.75 15.57 11.09
N ARG A 89 -1.70 16.37 11.27
CA ARG A 89 -1.68 17.51 12.21
C ARG A 89 -2.78 18.52 11.91
N ALA A 90 -3.04 18.77 10.63
CA ALA A 90 -4.13 19.63 10.15
C ALA A 90 -5.52 18.98 10.22
N ARG A 91 -5.65 17.74 10.69
CA ARG A 91 -6.90 16.96 10.76
C ARG A 91 -7.58 16.79 9.40
N LYS A 92 -6.81 16.64 8.33
CA LYS A 92 -7.30 16.51 6.96
C LYS A 92 -8.11 15.20 6.77
N PHE A 93 -7.66 14.10 7.39
CA PHE A 93 -8.20 12.76 7.21
C PHE A 93 -9.08 12.32 8.38
N ALA A 94 -10.19 11.64 8.09
CA ALA A 94 -10.96 10.92 9.10
C ALA A 94 -10.21 9.71 9.64
N GLY A 95 -9.45 9.03 8.79
CA GLY A 95 -8.62 7.88 9.16
C GLY A 95 -7.54 7.61 8.13
N VAL A 96 -6.42 7.04 8.58
CA VAL A 96 -5.34 6.58 7.73
C VAL A 96 -4.95 5.16 8.15
N GLY A 97 -4.85 4.24 7.18
CA GLY A 97 -4.39 2.87 7.37
C GLY A 97 -3.13 2.61 6.56
N LEU A 98 -2.05 2.23 7.21
CA LEU A 98 -0.76 1.98 6.59
C LEU A 98 -0.27 0.58 6.97
N ASP A 99 -0.13 -0.31 5.99
CA ASP A 99 0.59 -1.57 6.15
C ASP A 99 2.07 -1.41 5.75
N VAL A 100 2.36 -0.34 5.02
CA VAL A 100 3.67 0.04 4.48
C VAL A 100 3.91 1.52 4.72
N TYR A 101 5.18 1.91 4.92
CA TYR A 101 5.60 3.30 5.07
C TYR A 101 6.94 3.52 4.37
N GLU A 102 7.27 4.78 4.13
CA GLU A 102 8.55 5.16 3.53
C GLU A 102 9.70 4.77 4.46
N ASP A 103 10.84 4.40 3.91
CA ASP A 103 12.04 3.96 4.64
C ASP A 103 11.90 2.63 5.43
N GLU A 104 10.86 1.83 5.16
CA GLU A 104 10.74 0.50 5.77
C GLU A 104 11.78 -0.51 5.25
N ASP A 105 12.29 -0.32 4.03
CA ASP A 105 13.18 -1.28 3.35
C ASP A 105 14.49 -1.57 4.13
N GLY A 106 14.91 -0.67 5.01
CA GLY A 106 16.07 -0.88 5.90
C GLY A 106 15.71 -1.49 7.27
N GLN A 107 14.43 -1.66 7.60
CA GLN A 107 14.01 -1.99 8.96
C GLN A 107 13.13 -3.25 9.07
N VAL A 108 12.35 -3.58 8.04
CA VAL A 108 11.36 -4.69 8.13
C VAL A 108 12.01 -6.07 8.10
N PHE A 109 13.23 -6.19 7.55
CA PHE A 109 13.93 -7.46 7.38
C PHE A 109 15.17 -7.63 8.24
N GLU A 110 15.47 -6.67 9.12
CA GLU A 110 16.58 -6.76 10.07
C GLU A 110 16.05 -7.00 11.49
N ASP A 111 16.81 -7.73 12.28
CA ASP A 111 16.50 -7.99 13.70
C ASP A 111 17.03 -6.84 14.57
N PHE A 112 16.15 -5.94 14.97
CA PHE A 112 16.44 -4.83 15.87
C PHE A 112 16.03 -5.12 17.32
N SER A 113 15.90 -6.38 17.72
CA SER A 113 15.43 -6.74 19.06
C SER A 113 16.28 -6.13 20.20
N ASP A 114 17.54 -5.81 19.90
CA ASP A 114 18.50 -5.24 20.85
C ASP A 114 18.88 -3.77 20.55
N ASP A 115 18.30 -3.15 19.51
CA ASP A 115 18.62 -1.79 19.10
C ASP A 115 17.43 -0.82 19.24
N VAL A 116 17.72 0.44 19.52
CA VAL A 116 16.71 1.50 19.51
C VAL A 116 16.48 1.95 18.07
N LEU A 117 15.29 1.71 17.56
CA LEU A 117 14.88 2.22 16.25
C LEU A 117 15.11 3.74 16.20
N GLN A 118 16.02 4.19 15.34
CA GLN A 118 16.31 5.61 15.17
C GLN A 118 15.27 6.32 14.25
N ASN A 119 14.31 5.57 13.71
CA ASN A 119 13.27 6.12 12.85
C ASN A 119 12.14 6.72 13.72
N GLU A 120 12.05 8.04 13.74
CA GLU A 120 11.02 8.78 14.48
C GLU A 120 9.66 8.76 13.77
N VAL A 121 9.57 8.34 12.51
CA VAL A 121 8.37 8.42 11.68
C VAL A 121 7.26 7.51 12.21
N VAL A 122 7.56 6.24 12.48
CA VAL A 122 6.56 5.26 12.94
C VAL A 122 5.96 5.67 14.28
N PRO A 123 6.74 6.04 15.32
CA PRO A 123 6.19 6.57 16.57
C PRO A 123 5.29 7.80 16.36
N ILE A 124 5.67 8.71 15.47
CA ILE A 124 4.85 9.88 15.14
C ILE A 124 3.53 9.46 14.53
N LEU A 125 3.53 8.59 13.50
CA LEU A 125 2.31 8.08 12.86
C LEU A 125 1.39 7.37 13.87
N MET A 126 1.95 6.53 14.73
CA MET A 126 1.20 5.79 15.76
C MET A 126 0.67 6.71 16.88
N SER A 127 1.18 7.92 17.02
CA SER A 127 0.67 8.89 18.01
C SER A 127 -0.68 9.51 17.62
N PHE A 128 -1.07 9.43 16.35
CA PHE A 128 -2.37 9.95 15.90
C PHE A 128 -3.49 8.94 16.18
N PRO A 129 -4.58 9.34 16.85
CA PRO A 129 -5.67 8.42 17.24
C PRO A 129 -6.48 7.87 16.06
N ASN A 130 -6.36 8.48 14.88
CA ASN A 130 -7.04 8.10 13.65
C ASN A 130 -6.07 7.42 12.64
N VAL A 131 -4.92 6.95 13.09
CA VAL A 131 -3.95 6.22 12.27
C VAL A 131 -3.80 4.78 12.77
N VAL A 132 -3.85 3.83 11.84
CA VAL A 132 -3.55 2.41 12.08
C VAL A 132 -2.33 2.05 11.26
N VAL A 133 -1.28 1.57 11.92
CA VAL A 133 -0.06 1.07 11.28
C VAL A 133 0.06 -0.42 11.55
N THR A 134 0.35 -1.20 10.51
CA THR A 134 0.69 -2.61 10.59
C THR A 134 2.08 -2.83 9.95
N SER A 135 2.77 -3.90 10.31
CA SER A 135 4.19 -4.09 9.94
C SER A 135 4.32 -4.90 8.65
N HIS A 136 3.84 -4.37 7.51
CA HIS A 136 3.93 -5.03 6.19
C HIS A 136 3.37 -6.47 6.24
N GLN A 137 2.22 -6.63 6.87
CA GLN A 137 1.64 -7.94 7.19
C GLN A 137 0.33 -8.23 6.46
N ALA A 138 -0.07 -7.43 5.47
CA ALA A 138 -1.30 -7.67 4.72
C ALA A 138 -1.35 -9.05 4.05
N PHE A 139 -0.19 -9.65 3.75
CA PHE A 139 -0.08 -11.01 3.22
C PHE A 139 -0.19 -12.10 4.28
N PHE A 140 -0.10 -11.80 5.57
CA PHE A 140 0.11 -12.78 6.66
C PHE A 140 -1.14 -13.62 6.93
N THR A 141 -1.51 -14.45 5.97
CA THR A 141 -2.58 -15.42 6.07
C THR A 141 -2.00 -16.83 6.02
N ARG A 142 -2.70 -17.80 6.63
CA ARG A 142 -2.27 -19.20 6.60
C ARG A 142 -2.00 -19.69 5.17
N THR A 143 -2.88 -19.37 4.23
CA THR A 143 -2.76 -19.79 2.83
C THR A 143 -1.54 -19.19 2.18
N ALA A 144 -1.29 -17.88 2.37
CA ALA A 144 -0.13 -17.21 1.80
C ALA A 144 1.18 -17.77 2.37
N LEU A 145 1.26 -17.97 3.69
CA LEU A 145 2.43 -18.55 4.34
C LEU A 145 2.74 -19.96 3.85
N GLN A 146 1.70 -20.80 3.71
CA GLN A 146 1.87 -22.14 3.15
C GLN A 146 2.37 -22.10 1.70
N SER A 147 1.82 -21.24 0.86
CA SER A 147 2.26 -21.08 -0.52
C SER A 147 3.71 -20.60 -0.61
N ILE A 148 4.09 -19.62 0.21
CA ILE A 148 5.47 -19.11 0.28
C ILE A 148 6.42 -20.24 0.70
N ALA A 149 6.11 -20.97 1.77
CA ALA A 149 6.95 -22.05 2.26
C ALA A 149 7.12 -23.16 1.21
N ILE A 150 6.03 -23.62 0.59
CA ILE A 150 6.06 -24.66 -0.46
C ILE A 150 6.92 -24.18 -1.64
N THR A 151 6.64 -22.99 -2.18
CA THR A 151 7.37 -22.46 -3.33
C THR A 151 8.87 -22.29 -3.03
N THR A 152 9.22 -21.81 -1.85
CA THR A 152 10.62 -21.66 -1.41
C THR A 152 11.31 -23.03 -1.37
N MET A 153 10.68 -24.04 -0.77
CA MET A 153 11.24 -25.40 -0.68
C MET A 153 11.36 -26.07 -2.05
N GLU A 154 10.40 -25.86 -2.94
CA GLU A 154 10.46 -26.39 -4.32
C GLU A 154 11.58 -25.74 -5.11
N ASN A 155 11.76 -24.41 -5.03
CA ASN A 155 12.88 -23.71 -5.67
C ASN A 155 14.22 -24.19 -5.14
N ALA A 156 14.37 -24.33 -3.81
CA ALA A 156 15.60 -24.84 -3.20
C ALA A 156 15.92 -26.27 -3.66
N ARG A 157 14.90 -27.14 -3.74
CA ARG A 157 15.05 -28.53 -4.22
C ARG A 157 15.46 -28.57 -5.70
N ALA A 158 14.81 -27.78 -6.56
CA ALA A 158 15.13 -27.69 -7.98
C ALA A 158 16.56 -27.19 -8.18
N PHE A 159 16.97 -26.15 -7.44
CA PHE A 159 18.34 -25.64 -7.47
C PHE A 159 19.37 -26.72 -7.07
N ALA A 160 19.13 -27.42 -5.97
CA ALA A 160 20.04 -28.47 -5.49
C ALA A 160 20.18 -29.64 -6.48
N ARG A 161 19.18 -29.87 -7.33
CA ARG A 161 19.18 -30.93 -8.36
C ARG A 161 19.68 -30.47 -9.74
N GLY A 162 20.00 -29.18 -9.90
CA GLY A 162 20.35 -28.61 -11.20
C GLY A 162 19.17 -28.59 -12.17
N GLU A 163 17.93 -28.60 -11.67
CA GLU A 163 16.72 -28.54 -12.47
C GLU A 163 16.42 -27.08 -12.88
N LYS A 164 15.60 -26.91 -13.93
CA LYS A 164 15.18 -25.57 -14.36
C LYS A 164 14.37 -24.89 -13.26
N LEU A 165 14.78 -23.69 -12.87
CA LEU A 165 14.05 -22.88 -11.92
C LEU A 165 12.86 -22.17 -12.60
N VAL A 166 11.64 -22.49 -12.18
CA VAL A 166 10.42 -21.94 -12.76
C VAL A 166 10.22 -20.48 -12.32
N ASN A 167 10.68 -20.15 -11.12
CA ASN A 167 10.50 -18.83 -10.49
C ASN A 167 11.83 -18.03 -10.46
N GLU A 168 12.76 -18.30 -11.38
CA GLU A 168 14.02 -17.58 -11.47
C GLU A 168 13.77 -16.10 -11.79
N VAL A 169 14.24 -15.22 -10.92
CA VAL A 169 14.25 -13.78 -11.16
C VAL A 169 15.45 -13.46 -12.04
N LYS A 170 15.20 -13.00 -13.25
CA LYS A 170 16.23 -12.52 -14.16
C LYS A 170 16.37 -11.01 -13.96
N GLY A 171 17.59 -10.58 -13.60
CA GLY A 171 17.94 -9.18 -13.50
C GLY A 171 17.97 -8.48 -14.86
#